data_1c89cc732eef193e7929e044ba48806f
#
_entry.id   1c89cc732eef193e7929e044ba48806f
#
_cell.length_a   1.000
_cell.length_b   1.000
_cell.length_c   1.000
_cell.angle_alpha   90.00
_cell.angle_beta   90.00
_cell.angle_gamma   90.00
#
_symmetry.space_group_name_H-M   'P 1'
#
loop_
_entity.id
_entity.type
_entity.pdbx_description
1 polymer ?
#
loop_
_entity_poly.entity_id
_entity_poly.type
_entity_poly.pdbx_seq_one_letter_code
_entity_poly.pdbx_strand_id
1 'polypeptide(L)'
;AYISSGTWSLLGIETTVTTISAEAFQENYTNEWGAQNTIRFLKNIMGMWLIQEVARHQNYQYSYAELAALAEKEPAFQQFIDVNDPRFLNPGNMITELQAYCRETQQTVPESPGELARCIYDNLALCYSVELEKLAQLTGIERKITTLHVVGGGSNNRLLNQLTADVANVTVKAGPGEATALGNLLMQMIATGELKDIPAARTCIQTSFPTEIYQANPIDSTIKNRYQAFMKRSSL
;
A
#
# COMPACT_ATOMS: atom_id res chain seq x y z
N ALA A 1 4.56 -9.47 6.73
CA ALA A 1 3.92 -8.99 5.50
C ALA A 1 4.75 -7.91 4.84
N TYR A 2 4.51 -7.69 3.56
CA TYR A 2 5.17 -6.63 2.79
C TYR A 2 4.19 -5.92 1.86
N ILE A 3 4.54 -4.67 1.50
CA ILE A 3 3.98 -3.94 0.35
C ILE A 3 5.13 -3.53 -0.55
N SER A 4 5.10 -3.98 -1.82
CA SER A 4 5.92 -3.38 -2.87
C SER A 4 5.13 -2.20 -3.43
N SER A 5 5.46 -1.00 -2.96
CA SER A 5 4.71 0.23 -3.22
C SER A 5 5.33 1.02 -4.35
N GLY A 6 4.67 1.01 -5.48
CA GLY A 6 4.98 1.77 -6.68
C GLY A 6 3.70 2.32 -7.30
N THR A 7 3.60 2.36 -8.62
CA THR A 7 2.35 2.65 -9.34
C THR A 7 1.23 1.75 -8.84
N TRP A 8 1.50 0.45 -8.71
CA TRP A 8 0.70 -0.52 -7.96
C TRP A 8 1.29 -0.75 -6.58
N SER A 9 0.45 -1.21 -5.65
CA SER A 9 0.86 -1.70 -4.34
C SER A 9 0.59 -3.21 -4.28
N LEU A 10 1.66 -4.00 -4.29
CA LEU A 10 1.58 -5.45 -4.17
C LEU A 10 1.69 -5.80 -2.68
N LEU A 11 0.55 -6.09 -2.05
CA LEU A 11 0.48 -6.45 -0.64
C LEU A 11 0.45 -7.96 -0.49
N GLY A 12 1.36 -8.54 0.28
CA GLY A 12 1.44 -9.99 0.43
C GLY A 12 2.36 -10.50 1.51
N ILE A 13 2.51 -11.81 1.51
CA ILE A 13 3.49 -12.55 2.32
C ILE A 13 4.30 -13.50 1.47
N GLU A 14 5.46 -13.87 1.98
CA GLU A 14 6.25 -15.00 1.49
C GLU A 14 5.91 -16.25 2.33
N THR A 15 5.61 -17.34 1.65
CA THR A 15 5.22 -18.62 2.25
C THR A 15 5.85 -19.78 1.48
N THR A 16 5.78 -21.00 2.03
CA THR A 16 6.20 -22.23 1.36
C THR A 16 5.02 -23.05 0.82
N VAL A 17 3.79 -22.62 1.08
CA VAL A 17 2.56 -23.34 0.71
C VAL A 17 1.65 -22.38 -0.06
N THR A 18 1.05 -22.89 -1.13
CA THR A 18 0.03 -22.13 -1.89
C THR A 18 -1.26 -22.01 -1.08
N THR A 19 -1.91 -20.86 -1.17
CA THR A 19 -3.26 -20.64 -0.66
C THR A 19 -4.24 -20.67 -1.82
N ILE A 20 -5.08 -21.73 -1.88
CA ILE A 20 -6.07 -21.93 -2.95
C ILE A 20 -7.43 -22.10 -2.28
N SER A 21 -8.27 -21.07 -2.36
CA SER A 21 -9.64 -21.09 -1.86
C SER A 21 -10.54 -20.25 -2.77
N ALA A 22 -11.85 -20.53 -2.74
CA ALA A 22 -12.83 -19.72 -3.46
C ALA A 22 -12.79 -18.26 -3.02
N GLU A 23 -12.57 -18.01 -1.74
CA GLU A 23 -12.47 -16.68 -1.16
C GLU A 23 -11.22 -15.95 -1.67
N ALA A 24 -10.05 -16.59 -1.68
CA ALA A 24 -8.82 -16.01 -2.23
C ALA A 24 -8.99 -15.62 -3.71
N PHE A 25 -9.67 -16.46 -4.49
CA PHE A 25 -10.00 -16.17 -5.89
C PHE A 25 -10.95 -14.99 -6.04
N GLN A 26 -12.04 -14.94 -5.26
CA GLN A 26 -13.00 -13.83 -5.28
C GLN A 26 -12.36 -12.49 -4.89
N GLU A 27 -11.41 -12.53 -3.95
CA GLU A 27 -10.67 -11.37 -3.47
C GLU A 27 -9.46 -11.00 -4.35
N ASN A 28 -9.27 -11.69 -5.51
CA ASN A 28 -8.17 -11.46 -6.45
C ASN A 28 -6.76 -11.62 -5.85
N TYR A 29 -6.59 -12.57 -4.93
CA TYR A 29 -5.26 -12.98 -4.48
C TYR A 29 -4.63 -13.97 -5.43
N THR A 30 -3.32 -13.84 -5.62
CA THR A 30 -2.53 -14.71 -6.51
C THR A 30 -1.41 -15.41 -5.74
N ASN A 31 -0.99 -16.59 -6.27
CA ASN A 31 0.23 -17.27 -5.85
C ASN A 31 1.26 -17.10 -6.95
N GLU A 32 2.36 -16.46 -6.64
CA GLU A 32 3.47 -16.24 -7.56
C GLU A 32 4.74 -16.94 -7.06
N TRP A 33 5.58 -17.41 -7.97
CA TRP A 33 6.88 -17.97 -7.59
C TRP A 33 7.76 -16.91 -6.96
N GLY A 34 8.27 -17.21 -5.75
CA GLY A 34 9.30 -16.46 -5.07
C GLY A 34 10.70 -17.02 -5.29
N ALA A 35 11.67 -16.50 -4.56
CA ALA A 35 13.04 -17.00 -4.59
C ALA A 35 13.15 -18.34 -3.80
N GLN A 36 14.06 -19.26 -4.26
CA GLN A 36 14.38 -20.50 -3.56
C GLN A 36 13.14 -21.33 -3.15
N ASN A 37 12.23 -21.59 -4.09
CA ASN A 37 11.02 -22.37 -3.90
C ASN A 37 10.02 -21.80 -2.89
N THR A 38 10.04 -20.51 -2.65
CA THR A 38 8.98 -19.84 -1.90
C THR A 38 7.83 -19.43 -2.83
N ILE A 39 6.69 -19.13 -2.24
CA ILE A 39 5.50 -18.60 -2.89
C ILE A 39 5.25 -17.20 -2.34
N ARG A 40 4.98 -16.25 -3.20
CA ARG A 40 4.45 -14.95 -2.83
C ARG A 40 2.93 -15.00 -2.99
N PHE A 41 2.23 -15.04 -1.89
CA PHE A 41 0.77 -14.91 -1.87
C PHE A 41 0.44 -13.44 -1.69
N LEU A 42 -0.15 -12.81 -2.71
CA LEU A 42 -0.32 -11.36 -2.75
C LEU A 42 -1.57 -10.92 -3.51
N LYS A 43 -1.93 -9.66 -3.31
CA LYS A 43 -2.96 -8.93 -4.02
C LYS A 43 -2.39 -7.65 -4.61
N ASN A 44 -2.79 -7.33 -5.84
CA ASN A 44 -2.54 -6.04 -6.46
C ASN A 44 -3.60 -5.04 -6.01
N ILE A 45 -3.16 -3.91 -5.48
CA ILE A 45 -3.98 -2.77 -5.09
C ILE A 45 -3.55 -1.59 -5.94
N MET A 46 -4.47 -0.78 -6.43
CA MET A 46 -4.12 0.47 -7.11
C MET A 46 -3.39 1.37 -6.10
N GLY A 47 -2.13 1.68 -6.39
CA GLY A 47 -1.21 2.30 -5.45
C GLY A 47 -0.99 3.79 -5.70
N MET A 48 0.27 4.16 -5.84
CA MET A 48 0.67 5.57 -6.09
C MET A 48 0.21 6.10 -7.45
N TRP A 49 -0.33 5.25 -8.32
CA TRP A 49 -0.98 5.65 -9.58
C TRP A 49 -1.99 6.79 -9.39
N LEU A 50 -2.82 6.72 -8.35
CA LEU A 50 -3.83 7.74 -8.06
C LEU A 50 -3.20 9.14 -7.90
N ILE A 51 -2.15 9.26 -7.09
CA ILE A 51 -1.47 10.54 -6.89
C ILE A 51 -0.60 10.94 -8.08
N GLN A 52 -0.05 9.97 -8.82
CA GLN A 52 0.69 10.23 -10.04
C GLN A 52 -0.20 10.86 -11.10
N GLU A 53 -1.43 10.37 -11.25
CA GLU A 53 -2.42 10.93 -12.17
C GLU A 53 -2.95 12.29 -11.71
N VAL A 54 -3.13 12.52 -10.41
CA VAL A 54 -3.43 13.87 -9.89
C VAL A 54 -2.31 14.84 -10.24
N ALA A 55 -1.06 14.50 -9.99
CA ALA A 55 0.09 15.33 -10.33
C ALA A 55 0.18 15.61 -11.86
N ARG A 56 -0.05 14.57 -12.68
CA ARG A 56 -0.07 14.69 -14.15
C ARG A 56 -1.15 15.68 -14.62
N HIS A 57 -2.37 15.58 -14.07
CA HIS A 57 -3.48 16.47 -14.44
C HIS A 57 -3.33 17.89 -13.90
N GLN A 58 -2.44 18.09 -12.93
CA GLN A 58 -2.00 19.41 -12.47
C GLN A 58 -0.73 19.90 -13.20
N ASN A 59 -0.35 19.26 -14.33
CA ASN A 59 0.86 19.57 -15.09
C ASN A 59 2.14 19.53 -14.22
N TYR A 60 2.18 18.64 -13.22
CA TYR A 60 3.29 18.49 -12.27
C TYR A 60 3.66 19.79 -11.56
N GLN A 61 2.67 20.64 -11.28
CA GLN A 61 2.86 21.89 -10.53
C GLN A 61 3.46 21.64 -9.15
N TYR A 62 3.14 20.50 -8.54
CA TYR A 62 3.66 20.05 -7.26
C TYR A 62 4.39 18.72 -7.42
N SER A 63 5.54 18.59 -6.78
CA SER A 63 6.20 17.30 -6.60
C SER A 63 5.39 16.39 -5.67
N TYR A 64 5.67 15.08 -5.70
CA TYR A 64 5.00 14.13 -4.79
C TYR A 64 5.27 14.43 -3.31
N ALA A 65 6.45 14.97 -2.98
CA ALA A 65 6.79 15.40 -1.63
C ALA A 65 5.98 16.61 -1.19
N GLU A 66 5.79 17.60 -2.09
CA GLU A 66 4.95 18.77 -1.82
C GLU A 66 3.48 18.38 -1.66
N LEU A 67 2.95 17.47 -2.50
CA LEU A 67 1.58 16.96 -2.34
C LEU A 67 1.39 16.26 -0.99
N ALA A 68 2.38 15.46 -0.54
CA ALA A 68 2.34 14.85 0.78
C ALA A 68 2.36 15.90 1.91
N ALA A 69 3.22 16.92 1.80
CA ALA A 69 3.30 18.01 2.77
C ALA A 69 2.03 18.90 2.80
N LEU A 70 1.34 19.06 1.68
CA LEU A 70 0.04 19.71 1.63
C LEU A 70 -1.03 18.84 2.30
N ALA A 71 -1.05 17.54 2.00
CA ALA A 71 -1.98 16.59 2.59
C ALA A 71 -1.85 16.49 4.13
N GLU A 72 -0.64 16.63 4.68
CA GLU A 72 -0.41 16.64 6.14
C GLU A 72 -1.16 17.76 6.87
N LYS A 73 -1.45 18.87 6.17
CA LYS A 73 -2.16 20.02 6.74
C LYS A 73 -3.67 19.87 6.71
N GLU A 74 -4.18 18.91 5.95
CA GLU A 74 -5.61 18.70 5.76
C GLU A 74 -6.19 17.76 6.84
N PRO A 75 -7.47 17.93 7.21
CA PRO A 75 -8.14 17.02 8.12
C PRO A 75 -8.15 15.58 7.59
N ALA A 76 -7.86 14.62 8.48
CA ALA A 76 -7.81 13.21 8.13
C ALA A 76 -9.19 12.60 7.94
N PHE A 77 -9.30 11.59 7.07
CA PHE A 77 -10.44 10.69 6.90
C PHE A 77 -11.78 11.40 6.66
N GLN A 78 -11.76 12.47 5.83
CA GLN A 78 -12.95 13.22 5.46
C GLN A 78 -13.79 12.51 4.39
N GLN A 79 -13.14 11.75 3.51
CA GLN A 79 -13.78 10.99 2.44
C GLN A 79 -13.39 9.52 2.48
N PHE A 80 -14.31 8.65 2.06
CA PHE A 80 -14.04 7.24 1.81
C PHE A 80 -14.23 6.93 0.33
N ILE A 81 -13.22 6.32 -0.29
CA ILE A 81 -13.27 5.86 -1.67
C ILE A 81 -12.78 4.42 -1.78
N ASP A 82 -13.32 3.67 -2.73
CA ASP A 82 -12.67 2.44 -3.17
C ASP A 82 -11.51 2.79 -4.09
N VAL A 83 -10.28 2.65 -3.59
CA VAL A 83 -9.07 2.93 -4.39
C VAL A 83 -8.95 2.02 -5.61
N ASN A 84 -9.63 0.87 -5.62
CA ASN A 84 -9.65 -0.09 -6.72
C ASN A 84 -10.86 0.06 -7.65
N ASP A 85 -11.68 1.12 -7.50
CA ASP A 85 -12.79 1.37 -8.41
C ASP A 85 -12.28 1.45 -9.86
N PRO A 86 -12.90 0.72 -10.81
CA PRO A 86 -12.46 0.67 -12.22
C PRO A 86 -12.32 2.05 -12.89
N ARG A 87 -13.07 3.07 -12.43
CA ARG A 87 -12.96 4.44 -12.95
C ARG A 87 -11.56 5.04 -12.79
N PHE A 88 -10.81 4.60 -11.77
CA PHE A 88 -9.46 5.09 -11.48
C PHE A 88 -8.37 4.38 -12.27
N LEU A 89 -8.66 3.27 -12.93
CA LEU A 89 -7.67 2.49 -13.67
C LEU A 89 -7.14 3.23 -14.90
N ASN A 90 -8.03 3.85 -15.66
CA ASN A 90 -7.67 4.62 -16.86
C ASN A 90 -8.57 5.86 -16.97
N PRO A 91 -8.46 6.82 -16.05
CA PRO A 91 -9.31 7.98 -16.01
C PRO A 91 -8.97 8.97 -17.14
N GLY A 92 -9.99 9.59 -17.71
CA GLY A 92 -9.79 10.77 -18.57
C GLY A 92 -9.15 11.92 -17.78
N ASN A 93 -9.60 12.13 -16.53
CA ASN A 93 -9.01 13.05 -15.56
C ASN A 93 -9.24 12.52 -14.14
N MET A 94 -8.18 12.13 -13.44
CA MET A 94 -8.25 11.55 -12.09
C MET A 94 -8.92 12.48 -11.08
N ILE A 95 -8.68 13.79 -11.15
CA ILE A 95 -9.28 14.77 -10.25
C ILE A 95 -10.80 14.79 -10.42
N THR A 96 -11.26 14.83 -11.67
CA THR A 96 -12.71 14.82 -11.99
C THR A 96 -13.35 13.53 -11.50
N GLU A 97 -12.70 12.37 -11.67
CA GLU A 97 -13.22 11.08 -11.21
C GLU A 97 -13.31 10.98 -9.69
N LEU A 98 -12.27 11.41 -8.97
CA LEU A 98 -12.29 11.48 -7.50
C LEU A 98 -13.42 12.38 -6.99
N GLN A 99 -13.58 13.55 -7.58
CA GLN A 99 -14.63 14.49 -7.23
C GLN A 99 -16.02 13.95 -7.58
N ALA A 100 -16.17 13.27 -8.72
CA ALA A 100 -17.42 12.62 -9.12
C ALA A 100 -17.80 11.51 -8.13
N TYR A 101 -16.83 10.66 -7.78
CA TYR A 101 -17.02 9.60 -6.78
C TYR A 101 -17.55 10.17 -5.45
N CYS A 102 -16.93 11.25 -4.95
CA CYS A 102 -17.37 11.88 -3.70
C CYS A 102 -18.77 12.47 -3.81
N ARG A 103 -19.14 13.11 -4.95
CA ARG A 103 -20.50 13.63 -5.16
C ARG A 103 -21.54 12.52 -5.20
N GLU A 104 -21.28 11.44 -5.95
CA GLU A 104 -22.17 10.29 -6.10
C GLU A 104 -22.44 9.60 -4.76
N THR A 105 -21.42 9.56 -3.92
CA THR A 105 -21.48 8.97 -2.58
C THR A 105 -21.89 9.96 -1.48
N GLN A 106 -22.31 11.18 -1.86
CA GLN A 106 -22.79 12.25 -0.96
C GLN A 106 -21.77 12.64 0.12
N GLN A 107 -20.50 12.69 -0.24
CA GLN A 107 -19.40 13.10 0.62
C GLN A 107 -18.92 14.51 0.26
N THR A 108 -18.17 15.13 1.17
CA THR A 108 -17.45 16.38 0.89
C THR A 108 -16.50 16.17 -0.28
N VAL A 109 -16.54 17.08 -1.25
CA VAL A 109 -15.72 16.99 -2.46
C VAL A 109 -14.32 17.59 -2.18
N PRO A 110 -13.22 16.86 -2.41
CA PRO A 110 -11.88 17.44 -2.28
C PRO A 110 -11.63 18.39 -3.46
N GLU A 111 -11.18 19.62 -3.17
CA GLU A 111 -10.95 20.66 -4.18
C GLU A 111 -9.49 21.05 -4.31
N SER A 112 -8.80 21.24 -3.17
CA SER A 112 -7.40 21.62 -3.16
C SER A 112 -6.46 20.45 -3.46
N PRO A 113 -5.22 20.72 -3.93
CA PRO A 113 -4.21 19.67 -4.10
C PRO A 113 -3.93 18.89 -2.82
N GLY A 114 -3.98 19.56 -1.66
CA GLY A 114 -3.82 18.93 -0.35
C GLY A 114 -4.95 17.98 -0.03
N GLU A 115 -6.21 18.41 -0.20
CA GLU A 115 -7.41 17.59 0.04
C GLU A 115 -7.46 16.36 -0.86
N LEU A 116 -7.14 16.52 -2.16
CA LEU A 116 -7.05 15.40 -3.11
C LEU A 116 -6.00 14.39 -2.68
N ALA A 117 -4.80 14.86 -2.35
CA ALA A 117 -3.72 13.99 -1.88
C ALA A 117 -4.07 13.33 -0.55
N ARG A 118 -4.70 14.06 0.38
CA ARG A 118 -5.17 13.51 1.67
C ARG A 118 -6.20 12.42 1.48
N CYS A 119 -7.21 12.66 0.65
CA CYS A 119 -8.23 11.66 0.31
C CYS A 119 -7.57 10.37 -0.21
N ILE A 120 -6.60 10.47 -1.11
CA ILE A 120 -5.89 9.30 -1.66
C ILE A 120 -5.12 8.57 -0.56
N TYR A 121 -4.29 9.25 0.22
CA TYR A 121 -3.42 8.59 1.21
C TYR A 121 -4.21 7.98 2.37
N ASP A 122 -5.26 8.64 2.85
CA ASP A 122 -6.15 8.10 3.87
C ASP A 122 -6.78 6.78 3.41
N ASN A 123 -7.28 6.73 2.17
CA ASN A 123 -7.98 5.56 1.64
C ASN A 123 -7.03 4.44 1.21
N LEU A 124 -5.80 4.74 0.77
CA LEU A 124 -4.76 3.74 0.58
C LEU A 124 -4.40 3.06 1.92
N ALA A 125 -4.19 3.84 2.97
CA ALA A 125 -3.88 3.29 4.30
C ALA A 125 -5.02 2.42 4.85
N LEU A 126 -6.28 2.85 4.69
CA LEU A 126 -7.47 2.09 5.08
C LEU A 126 -7.58 0.78 4.27
N CYS A 127 -7.39 0.84 2.97
CA CYS A 127 -7.37 -0.33 2.10
C CYS A 127 -6.28 -1.33 2.54
N TYR A 128 -5.05 -0.87 2.75
CA TYR A 128 -3.96 -1.73 3.24
C TYR A 128 -4.30 -2.39 4.57
N SER A 129 -4.91 -1.66 5.50
CA SER A 129 -5.31 -2.21 6.79
C SER A 129 -6.34 -3.33 6.65
N VAL A 130 -7.35 -3.16 5.80
CA VAL A 130 -8.38 -4.18 5.55
C VAL A 130 -7.79 -5.39 4.84
N GLU A 131 -6.95 -5.17 3.84
CA GLU A 131 -6.32 -6.25 3.09
C GLU A 131 -5.29 -7.02 3.92
N LEU A 132 -4.60 -6.39 4.87
CA LEU A 132 -3.74 -7.11 5.84
C LEU A 132 -4.53 -8.07 6.73
N GLU A 133 -5.73 -7.69 7.16
CA GLU A 133 -6.62 -8.59 7.93
C GLU A 133 -7.10 -9.75 7.08
N LYS A 134 -7.54 -9.49 5.85
CA LYS A 134 -7.94 -10.54 4.90
C LYS A 134 -6.79 -11.50 4.60
N LEU A 135 -5.59 -10.97 4.36
CA LEU A 135 -4.39 -11.76 4.12
C LEU A 135 -4.11 -12.73 5.27
N ALA A 136 -4.21 -12.26 6.51
CA ALA A 136 -4.02 -13.09 7.70
C ALA A 136 -5.10 -14.17 7.81
N GLN A 137 -6.37 -13.84 7.51
CA GLN A 137 -7.48 -14.81 7.52
C GLN A 137 -7.31 -15.87 6.44
N LEU A 138 -7.05 -15.49 5.20
CA LEU A 138 -6.90 -16.40 4.06
C LEU A 138 -5.73 -17.39 4.21
N THR A 139 -4.66 -16.94 4.87
CA THR A 139 -3.46 -17.77 5.06
C THR A 139 -3.46 -18.57 6.36
N GLY A 140 -4.48 -18.39 7.21
CA GLY A 140 -4.56 -19.07 8.51
C GLY A 140 -3.43 -18.68 9.47
N ILE A 141 -2.85 -17.48 9.29
CA ILE A 141 -1.85 -16.97 10.22
C ILE A 141 -2.57 -16.64 11.53
N GLU A 142 -2.47 -17.54 12.51
CA GLU A 142 -3.08 -17.37 13.84
C GLU A 142 -2.53 -16.17 14.60
N ARG A 143 -1.28 -15.78 14.33
CA ARG A 143 -0.66 -14.61 14.92
C ARG A 143 -0.95 -13.39 14.07
N LYS A 144 -1.50 -12.36 14.70
CA LYS A 144 -1.69 -11.05 14.06
C LYS A 144 -0.38 -10.58 13.40
N ILE A 145 -0.47 -10.08 12.17
CA ILE A 145 0.64 -9.40 11.51
C ILE A 145 0.98 -8.14 12.33
N THR A 146 2.17 -8.07 12.88
CA THR A 146 2.64 -6.96 13.73
C THR A 146 3.62 -6.05 13.01
N THR A 147 4.18 -6.50 11.90
CA THR A 147 5.16 -5.75 11.11
C THR A 147 4.81 -5.81 9.63
N LEU A 148 4.86 -4.65 9.01
CA LEU A 148 4.67 -4.47 7.58
C LEU A 148 5.93 -3.83 6.98
N HIS A 149 6.55 -4.49 6.02
CA HIS A 149 7.67 -3.95 5.26
C HIS A 149 7.14 -3.22 4.02
N VAL A 150 7.42 -1.94 3.89
CA VAL A 150 7.07 -1.14 2.71
C VAL A 150 8.35 -0.86 1.93
N VAL A 151 8.40 -1.33 0.68
CA VAL A 151 9.54 -1.17 -0.23
C VAL A 151 9.10 -0.53 -1.53
N GLY A 152 10.05 -0.10 -2.36
CA GLY A 152 9.75 0.63 -3.60
C GLY A 152 9.59 2.13 -3.37
N GLY A 153 9.25 2.88 -4.43
CA GLY A 153 9.18 4.34 -4.39
C GLY A 153 8.22 4.90 -3.33
N GLY A 154 7.12 4.19 -3.02
CA GLY A 154 6.17 4.57 -1.98
C GLY A 154 6.74 4.52 -0.56
N SER A 155 7.84 3.81 -0.32
CA SER A 155 8.53 3.81 0.98
C SER A 155 9.05 5.19 1.39
N ASN A 156 9.20 6.11 0.43
CA ASN A 156 9.61 7.50 0.68
C ASN A 156 8.45 8.40 1.14
N ASN A 157 7.20 7.93 1.06
CA ASN A 157 6.05 8.72 1.47
C ASN A 157 5.79 8.56 2.98
N ARG A 158 6.34 9.49 3.77
CA ARG A 158 6.26 9.47 5.23
C ARG A 158 4.83 9.49 5.76
N LEU A 159 3.98 10.33 5.15
CA LEU A 159 2.58 10.45 5.54
C LEU A 159 1.84 9.13 5.36
N LEU A 160 1.93 8.52 4.17
CA LEU A 160 1.25 7.24 3.88
C LEU A 160 1.77 6.11 4.79
N ASN A 161 3.09 6.07 5.04
CA ASN A 161 3.68 5.05 5.92
C ASN A 161 3.18 5.20 7.37
N GLN A 162 3.12 6.43 7.89
CA GLN A 162 2.58 6.69 9.23
C GLN A 162 1.08 6.38 9.31
N LEU A 163 0.28 6.86 8.35
CA LEU A 163 -1.15 6.53 8.29
C LEU A 163 -1.39 5.02 8.23
N THR A 164 -0.57 4.29 7.46
CA THR A 164 -0.66 2.83 7.37
C THR A 164 -0.36 2.17 8.71
N ALA A 165 0.69 2.63 9.41
CA ALA A 165 1.01 2.15 10.75
C ALA A 165 -0.14 2.37 11.72
N ASP A 166 -0.71 3.58 11.72
CA ASP A 166 -1.79 4.00 12.63
C ASP A 166 -3.08 3.20 12.39
N VAL A 167 -3.56 3.14 11.13
CA VAL A 167 -4.83 2.49 10.77
C VAL A 167 -4.75 0.97 10.91
N ALA A 168 -3.64 0.35 10.51
CA ALA A 168 -3.45 -1.09 10.61
C ALA A 168 -3.02 -1.55 12.00
N ASN A 169 -2.59 -0.62 12.85
CA ASN A 169 -2.02 -0.89 14.18
C ASN A 169 -0.85 -1.90 14.10
N VAL A 170 0.11 -1.59 13.23
CA VAL A 170 1.33 -2.38 13.00
C VAL A 170 2.56 -1.47 13.01
N THR A 171 3.74 -2.05 13.21
CA THR A 171 4.99 -1.36 12.93
C THR A 171 5.25 -1.39 11.42
N VAL A 172 5.37 -0.23 10.79
CA VAL A 172 5.80 -0.12 9.38
C VAL A 172 7.31 0.08 9.33
N LYS A 173 7.98 -0.72 8.51
CA LYS A 173 9.42 -0.58 8.19
C LYS A 173 9.52 -0.22 6.72
N ALA A 174 9.91 1.03 6.42
CA ALA A 174 9.94 1.59 5.08
C ALA A 174 11.36 1.68 4.52
N GLY A 175 11.55 1.15 3.31
CA GLY A 175 12.81 1.10 2.58
C GLY A 175 13.34 -0.32 2.38
N PRO A 176 14.26 -0.50 1.41
CA PRO A 176 14.77 0.49 0.47
C PRO A 176 13.79 0.83 -0.67
N GLY A 177 13.97 2.00 -1.28
CA GLY A 177 13.15 2.44 -2.43
C GLY A 177 13.35 1.61 -3.69
N GLU A 178 14.58 1.16 -3.95
CA GLU A 178 14.96 0.39 -5.14
C GLU A 178 15.02 -1.14 -4.87
N ALA A 179 14.08 -1.66 -4.09
CA ALA A 179 14.11 -3.04 -3.61
C ALA A 179 14.12 -4.09 -4.72
N THR A 180 13.46 -3.84 -5.87
CA THR A 180 13.43 -4.77 -6.99
C THR A 180 14.81 -4.92 -7.64
N ALA A 181 15.48 -3.80 -7.91
CA ALA A 181 16.84 -3.81 -8.46
C ALA A 181 17.84 -4.43 -7.49
N LEU A 182 17.77 -4.09 -6.21
CA LEU A 182 18.59 -4.67 -5.15
C LEU A 182 18.36 -6.17 -5.00
N GLY A 183 17.11 -6.61 -5.01
CA GLY A 183 16.79 -8.04 -4.95
C GLY A 183 17.37 -8.82 -6.12
N ASN A 184 17.28 -8.29 -7.34
CA ASN A 184 17.90 -8.89 -8.52
C ASN A 184 19.42 -9.00 -8.38
N LEU A 185 20.09 -7.91 -7.96
CA LEU A 185 21.53 -7.89 -7.75
C LEU A 185 21.96 -8.94 -6.71
N LEU A 186 21.28 -8.99 -5.58
CA LEU A 186 21.61 -9.93 -4.49
C LEU A 186 21.43 -11.39 -4.91
N MET A 187 20.42 -11.70 -5.72
CA MET A 187 20.27 -13.05 -6.26
C MET A 187 21.43 -13.43 -7.20
N GLN A 188 21.95 -12.49 -7.99
CA GLN A 188 23.14 -12.72 -8.80
C GLN A 188 24.39 -12.91 -7.93
N MET A 189 24.56 -12.13 -6.87
CA MET A 189 25.67 -12.29 -5.92
C MET A 189 25.62 -13.65 -5.20
N ILE A 190 24.44 -14.19 -4.90
CA ILE A 190 24.29 -15.55 -4.39
C ILE A 190 24.69 -16.57 -5.45
N ALA A 191 24.25 -16.38 -6.69
CA ALA A 191 24.56 -17.30 -7.78
C ALA A 191 26.06 -17.35 -8.13
N THR A 192 26.78 -16.23 -7.98
CA THR A 192 28.23 -16.15 -8.19
C THR A 192 29.05 -16.53 -6.98
N GLY A 193 28.45 -16.79 -5.81
CA GLY A 193 29.11 -17.18 -4.58
C GLY A 193 29.67 -16.01 -3.76
N GLU A 194 29.38 -14.76 -4.13
CA GLU A 194 29.76 -13.57 -3.35
C GLU A 194 28.97 -13.46 -2.04
N LEU A 195 27.70 -13.92 -2.06
CA LEU A 195 26.86 -14.09 -0.88
C LEU A 195 26.48 -15.55 -0.73
N LYS A 196 26.46 -16.01 0.52
CA LYS A 196 26.19 -17.41 0.83
C LYS A 196 24.74 -17.83 0.53
N ASP A 197 23.78 -17.00 0.94
CA ASP A 197 22.35 -17.35 0.95
C ASP A 197 21.46 -16.11 1.13
N ILE A 198 20.14 -16.29 1.10
CA ILE A 198 19.15 -15.22 1.32
C ILE A 198 19.29 -14.53 2.69
N PRO A 199 19.51 -15.22 3.82
CA PRO A 199 19.81 -14.56 5.09
C PRO A 199 20.99 -13.58 5.01
N ALA A 200 22.10 -13.98 4.36
CA ALA A 200 23.25 -13.11 4.16
C ALA A 200 22.89 -11.89 3.28
N ALA A 201 22.09 -12.08 2.23
CA ALA A 201 21.61 -11.00 1.38
C ALA A 201 20.71 -10.02 2.16
N ARG A 202 19.81 -10.52 2.99
CA ARG A 202 18.97 -9.67 3.86
C ARG A 202 19.79 -8.86 4.87
N THR A 203 20.81 -9.47 5.45
CA THR A 203 21.77 -8.76 6.34
C THR A 203 22.51 -7.67 5.57
N CYS A 204 22.96 -7.96 4.37
CA CYS A 204 23.64 -6.97 3.50
C CYS A 204 22.73 -5.75 3.24
N ILE A 205 21.45 -5.94 2.90
CA ILE A 205 20.50 -4.84 2.73
C ILE A 205 20.34 -4.04 4.03
N GLN A 206 20.10 -4.72 5.15
CA GLN A 206 19.85 -4.06 6.43
C GLN A 206 21.04 -3.19 6.90
N THR A 207 22.26 -3.59 6.58
CA THR A 207 23.46 -2.83 6.93
C THR A 207 23.82 -1.74 5.92
N SER A 208 23.36 -1.86 4.67
CA SER A 208 23.72 -0.95 3.58
C SER A 208 22.68 0.16 3.35
N PHE A 209 21.42 -0.08 3.68
CA PHE A 209 20.34 0.85 3.41
C PHE A 209 19.57 1.17 4.69
N PRO A 210 19.36 2.48 4.98
CA PRO A 210 18.57 2.88 6.13
C PRO A 210 17.10 2.44 5.94
N THR A 211 16.49 2.00 7.03
CA THR A 211 15.06 1.70 7.10
C THR A 211 14.43 2.67 8.08
N GLU A 212 13.42 3.42 7.63
CA GLU A 212 12.61 4.25 8.52
C GLU A 212 11.55 3.37 9.22
N ILE A 213 11.35 3.62 10.52
CA ILE A 213 10.42 2.85 11.35
C ILE A 213 9.29 3.76 11.81
N TYR A 214 8.05 3.36 11.52
CA TYR A 214 6.84 4.06 11.93
C TYR A 214 6.10 3.18 12.93
N GLN A 215 5.93 3.68 14.14
CA GLN A 215 5.12 3.04 15.19
C GLN A 215 3.70 3.54 15.08
N ALA A 216 2.74 2.65 15.35
CA ALA A 216 1.34 3.02 15.34
C ALA A 216 1.01 4.01 16.47
N ASN A 217 0.39 5.13 16.12
CA ASN A 217 -0.25 6.02 17.06
C ASN A 217 -1.72 5.63 17.27
N PRO A 218 -2.31 5.86 18.44
CA PRO A 218 -3.73 5.65 18.64
C PRO A 218 -4.56 6.56 17.72
N ILE A 219 -5.50 5.96 16.99
CA ILE A 219 -6.50 6.67 16.19
C ILE A 219 -7.91 6.29 16.67
N ASP A 220 -8.90 7.05 16.22
CA ASP A 220 -10.30 6.69 16.46
C ASP A 220 -10.62 5.32 15.83
N SER A 221 -10.89 4.33 16.67
CA SER A 221 -11.18 2.95 16.26
C SER A 221 -12.42 2.83 15.36
N THR A 222 -13.28 3.85 15.32
CA THR A 222 -14.49 3.84 14.48
C THR A 222 -14.19 4.10 13.01
N ILE A 223 -13.05 4.72 12.67
CA ILE A 223 -12.70 5.11 11.29
C ILE A 223 -12.67 3.89 10.38
N LYS A 224 -11.98 2.83 10.78
CA LYS A 224 -11.90 1.60 10.01
C LYS A 224 -13.26 0.92 9.84
N ASN A 225 -14.07 0.88 10.89
CA ASN A 225 -15.42 0.32 10.83
C ASN A 225 -16.31 1.13 9.87
N ARG A 226 -16.20 2.46 9.89
CA ARG A 226 -16.91 3.35 8.96
C ARG A 226 -16.49 3.09 7.52
N TYR A 227 -15.20 2.94 7.25
CA TYR A 227 -14.68 2.59 5.93
C TYR A 227 -15.19 1.23 5.46
N GLN A 228 -15.12 0.19 6.29
CA GLN A 228 -15.64 -1.14 5.94
C GLN A 228 -17.15 -1.14 5.68
N ALA A 229 -17.91 -0.36 6.47
CA ALA A 229 -19.36 -0.20 6.24
C ALA A 229 -19.65 0.53 4.93
N PHE A 230 -18.85 1.54 4.60
CA PHE A 230 -18.93 2.26 3.32
C PHE A 230 -18.67 1.33 2.14
N MET A 231 -17.57 0.56 2.17
CA MET A 231 -17.20 -0.38 1.11
C MET A 231 -18.28 -1.43 0.82
N LYS A 232 -18.93 -1.96 1.89
CA LYS A 232 -20.04 -2.91 1.74
C LYS A 232 -21.28 -2.30 1.03
N ARG A 233 -21.52 -1.00 1.16
CA ARG A 233 -22.63 -0.29 0.50
C ARG A 233 -22.33 0.01 -0.97
N SER A 234 -21.07 0.31 -1.28
CA SER A 234 -20.64 0.65 -2.64
C SER A 234 -20.52 -0.58 -3.55
N SER A 235 -20.50 -1.80 -2.97
CA SER A 235 -20.44 -3.06 -3.71
C SER A 235 -21.83 -3.65 -4.06
N LEU A 236 -22.93 -2.98 -3.67
CA LEU A 236 -24.32 -3.35 -3.97
C LEU A 236 -24.88 -2.47 -5.10
#